data_fd79f748abbd73867c8f3c8bea266167
#
_entry.id   fd79f748abbd73867c8f3c8bea266167
#
_cell.length_a   1.000
_cell.length_b   1.000
_cell.length_c   1.000
_cell.angle_alpha   90.00
_cell.angle_beta   90.00
_cell.angle_gamma   90.00
#
_symmetry.space_group_name_H-M   'P 1'
#
loop_
_entity.id
_entity.type
_entity.pdbx_description
1 polymer ?
#
loop_
_entity_poly.entity_id
_entity_poly.type
_entity_poly.pdbx_seq_one_letter_code
_entity_poly.pdbx_strand_id
1 'polypeptide(L)'
;MNRRTALLLSVLTTFSALAAAPVRAVDTKCYELRTYTAAPGKLDALLQRFRNHTVSLFAKHGMTNVGYWVPADNAGRKLIYLLSFPDRSARDASFKAFGADPEWKEAQKASEADGKLVDKVESQFLTATDFSKTDSVEGNSASRIYELRTYTCGPNNLPHLLSRFRDHTVGLFSKHGMKHFGYWTPSAGSPGADDTLVYILVHDSKDSMNASFDAFRKDPTWIAAKEASEKAAGGSLTVENGVKSVPLIPTDFFQIKNP
;
A
#
# COMPACT_ATOMS: atom_id res chain seq x y z
N MET A 1 37.00 27.58 -71.40
CA MET A 1 35.62 27.49 -70.88
C MET A 1 35.57 26.31 -69.96
N ASN A 2 35.77 26.51 -68.60
CA ASN A 2 35.73 25.48 -67.57
C ASN A 2 34.60 25.80 -66.64
N ARG A 3 33.54 24.96 -66.65
CA ARG A 3 32.45 25.01 -65.69
C ARG A 3 32.86 24.16 -64.50
N ARG A 4 33.01 24.76 -63.32
CA ARG A 4 33.17 24.09 -62.03
C ARG A 4 31.78 23.86 -61.44
N THR A 5 31.39 22.63 -61.32
CA THR A 5 30.16 22.20 -60.61
C THR A 5 30.47 22.13 -59.11
N ALA A 6 29.82 22.97 -58.31
CA ALA A 6 29.92 22.91 -56.86
C ALA A 6 28.85 21.93 -56.33
N LEU A 7 29.27 20.91 -55.61
CA LEU A 7 28.41 19.96 -54.88
C LEU A 7 28.10 20.53 -53.49
N LEU A 8 26.86 20.90 -53.25
CA LEU A 8 26.36 21.29 -51.95
C LEU A 8 25.98 20.02 -51.16
N LEU A 9 26.73 19.71 -50.11
CA LEU A 9 26.43 18.64 -49.16
C LEU A 9 25.45 19.19 -48.09
N SER A 10 24.18 18.81 -48.13
CA SER A 10 23.21 19.12 -47.09
C SER A 10 23.40 18.12 -45.91
N VAL A 11 23.87 18.60 -44.79
CA VAL A 11 23.88 17.85 -43.53
C VAL A 11 22.51 17.97 -42.89
N LEU A 12 21.75 16.87 -42.93
CA LEU A 12 20.47 16.75 -42.19
C LEU A 12 20.78 16.39 -40.73
N THR A 13 20.70 17.35 -39.83
CA THR A 13 20.76 17.11 -38.38
C THR A 13 19.39 16.64 -37.90
N THR A 14 19.24 15.36 -37.64
CA THR A 14 18.06 14.78 -36.96
C THR A 14 18.10 15.13 -35.48
N PHE A 15 17.26 16.05 -35.05
CA PHE A 15 16.97 16.29 -33.64
C PHE A 15 16.11 15.14 -33.12
N SER A 16 16.70 14.23 -32.36
CA SER A 16 15.93 13.25 -31.53
C SER A 16 15.32 14.01 -30.37
N ALA A 17 14.04 14.27 -30.42
CA ALA A 17 13.29 14.75 -29.27
C ALA A 17 13.21 13.61 -28.22
N LEU A 18 13.96 13.77 -27.14
CA LEU A 18 13.82 12.92 -25.94
C LEU A 18 12.45 13.24 -25.34
N ALA A 19 11.46 12.37 -25.54
CA ALA A 19 10.16 12.50 -24.90
C ALA A 19 10.36 12.35 -23.37
N ALA A 20 10.18 13.46 -22.64
CA ALA A 20 10.16 13.42 -21.18
C ALA A 20 9.02 12.49 -20.75
N ALA A 21 9.33 11.48 -19.91
CA ALA A 21 8.32 10.64 -19.29
C ALA A 21 7.33 11.53 -18.52
N PRO A 22 6.02 11.24 -18.58
CA PRO A 22 5.04 12.04 -17.86
C PRO A 22 5.34 12.01 -16.36
N VAL A 23 5.54 13.18 -15.78
CA VAL A 23 5.65 13.34 -14.32
C VAL A 23 4.31 12.89 -13.72
N ARG A 24 4.31 11.77 -13.04
CA ARG A 24 3.13 11.28 -12.34
C ARG A 24 2.77 12.28 -11.25
N ALA A 25 1.51 12.74 -11.21
CA ALA A 25 1.04 13.61 -10.15
C ALA A 25 1.23 12.91 -8.79
N VAL A 26 1.80 13.63 -7.83
CA VAL A 26 1.96 13.12 -6.46
C VAL A 26 0.55 12.92 -5.87
N ASP A 27 0.29 11.74 -5.35
CA ASP A 27 -0.97 11.45 -4.64
C ASP A 27 -0.99 12.21 -3.31
N THR A 28 -1.87 13.19 -3.18
CA THR A 28 -2.01 14.03 -1.99
C THR A 28 -3.06 13.53 -1.00
N LYS A 29 -3.67 12.38 -1.28
CA LYS A 29 -4.69 11.79 -0.41
C LYS A 29 -4.14 11.48 0.98
N CYS A 30 -5.00 11.61 1.98
CA CYS A 30 -4.77 11.07 3.31
C CYS A 30 -5.25 9.61 3.34
N TYR A 31 -4.36 8.70 3.67
CA TYR A 31 -4.72 7.30 3.90
C TYR A 31 -4.76 7.01 5.41
N GLU A 32 -5.64 6.09 5.82
CA GLU A 32 -5.71 5.61 7.20
C GLU A 32 -5.78 4.09 7.21
N LEU A 33 -4.69 3.46 7.66
CA LEU A 33 -4.64 2.02 7.93
C LEU A 33 -5.15 1.78 9.35
N ARG A 34 -6.23 1.00 9.45
CA ARG A 34 -6.86 0.71 10.75
C ARG A 34 -6.81 -0.79 11.03
N THR A 35 -6.47 -1.11 12.27
CA THR A 35 -6.51 -2.47 12.79
C THR A 35 -7.47 -2.52 13.95
N TYR A 36 -8.53 -3.30 13.80
CA TYR A 36 -9.46 -3.60 14.88
C TYR A 36 -9.13 -4.97 15.47
N THR A 37 -8.98 -5.03 16.79
CA THR A 37 -8.95 -6.31 17.51
C THR A 37 -10.35 -6.57 18.04
N ALA A 38 -10.99 -7.62 17.54
CA ALA A 38 -12.32 -8.00 18.01
C ALA A 38 -12.25 -8.58 19.43
N ALA A 39 -13.31 -8.37 20.21
CA ALA A 39 -13.49 -9.03 21.49
C ALA A 39 -13.54 -10.56 21.30
N PRO A 40 -13.22 -11.37 22.33
CA PRO A 40 -13.25 -12.84 22.24
C PRO A 40 -14.59 -13.35 21.69
N GLY A 41 -14.54 -14.18 20.63
CA GLY A 41 -15.73 -14.73 19.97
C GLY A 41 -16.54 -13.74 19.12
N LYS A 42 -16.10 -12.47 18.96
CA LYS A 42 -16.89 -11.42 18.27
C LYS A 42 -16.40 -11.06 16.86
N LEU A 43 -15.39 -11.73 16.33
CA LEU A 43 -14.85 -11.39 15.00
C LEU A 43 -15.90 -11.53 13.90
N ASP A 44 -16.66 -12.64 13.88
CA ASP A 44 -17.67 -12.86 12.84
C ASP A 44 -18.80 -11.83 12.90
N ALA A 45 -19.26 -11.46 14.09
CA ALA A 45 -20.23 -10.38 14.27
C ALA A 45 -19.69 -9.02 13.82
N LEU A 46 -18.40 -8.75 14.07
CA LEU A 46 -17.73 -7.56 13.57
C LEU A 46 -17.68 -7.54 12.04
N LEU A 47 -17.27 -8.64 11.40
CA LEU A 47 -17.24 -8.77 9.93
C LEU A 47 -18.65 -8.61 9.34
N GLN A 48 -19.67 -9.19 9.97
CA GLN A 48 -21.06 -9.03 9.55
C GLN A 48 -21.54 -7.57 9.62
N ARG A 49 -21.20 -6.83 10.70
CA ARG A 49 -21.51 -5.40 10.81
C ARG A 49 -20.82 -4.59 9.70
N PHE A 50 -19.56 -4.90 9.38
CA PHE A 50 -18.86 -4.23 8.27
C PHE A 50 -19.54 -4.51 6.93
N ARG A 51 -19.86 -5.77 6.64
CA ARG A 51 -20.54 -6.19 5.40
C ARG A 51 -21.89 -5.53 5.21
N ASN A 52 -22.71 -5.55 6.25
CA ASN A 52 -24.12 -5.15 6.13
C ASN A 52 -24.33 -3.64 6.26
N HIS A 53 -23.43 -2.93 6.96
CA HIS A 53 -23.66 -1.52 7.33
C HIS A 53 -22.42 -0.65 7.14
N THR A 54 -21.27 -1.01 7.75
CA THR A 54 -20.16 -0.06 7.91
C THR A 54 -19.57 0.39 6.57
N VAL A 55 -19.36 -0.53 5.62
CA VAL A 55 -18.75 -0.22 4.31
C VAL A 55 -19.61 0.76 3.51
N SER A 56 -20.93 0.55 3.46
CA SER A 56 -21.86 1.45 2.77
C SER A 56 -21.97 2.81 3.47
N LEU A 57 -22.00 2.82 4.79
CA LEU A 57 -22.05 4.05 5.57
C LEU A 57 -20.75 4.85 5.48
N PHE A 58 -19.59 4.21 5.42
CA PHE A 58 -18.33 4.89 5.12
C PHE A 58 -18.39 5.61 3.77
N ALA A 59 -18.85 4.92 2.72
CA ALA A 59 -19.02 5.52 1.39
C ALA A 59 -20.03 6.70 1.42
N LYS A 60 -21.17 6.54 2.11
CA LYS A 60 -22.20 7.58 2.31
C LYS A 60 -21.59 8.86 2.92
N HIS A 61 -20.62 8.72 3.80
CA HIS A 61 -19.96 9.84 4.48
C HIS A 61 -18.62 10.25 3.83
N GLY A 62 -18.41 9.93 2.54
CA GLY A 62 -17.27 10.44 1.77
C GLY A 62 -15.95 9.74 2.03
N MET A 63 -15.94 8.58 2.72
CA MET A 63 -14.75 7.77 2.89
C MET A 63 -14.58 6.83 1.70
N THR A 64 -13.40 6.80 1.09
CA THR A 64 -13.10 5.81 0.05
C THR A 64 -12.66 4.51 0.69
N ASN A 65 -13.41 3.43 0.44
CA ASN A 65 -13.07 2.08 0.87
C ASN A 65 -11.98 1.52 -0.04
N VAL A 66 -10.73 1.43 0.45
CA VAL A 66 -9.57 0.98 -0.33
C VAL A 66 -9.38 -0.52 -0.21
N GLY A 67 -9.51 -1.10 0.98
CA GLY A 67 -9.40 -2.54 1.16
C GLY A 67 -9.71 -3.02 2.58
N TYR A 68 -10.10 -4.31 2.68
CA TYR A 68 -10.50 -4.96 3.94
C TYR A 68 -9.98 -6.40 3.99
N TRP A 69 -9.28 -6.73 5.04
CA TRP A 69 -8.60 -8.02 5.17
C TRP A 69 -8.65 -8.56 6.60
N VAL A 70 -8.48 -9.86 6.72
CA VAL A 70 -8.10 -10.51 7.96
C VAL A 70 -6.72 -11.16 7.81
N PRO A 71 -5.86 -11.20 8.84
CA PRO A 71 -4.62 -11.97 8.78
C PRO A 71 -4.89 -13.44 8.43
N ALA A 72 -4.01 -14.06 7.64
CA ALA A 72 -4.13 -15.48 7.28
C ALA A 72 -4.01 -16.38 8.52
N ASP A 73 -3.16 -16.00 9.47
CA ASP A 73 -3.17 -16.52 10.84
C ASP A 73 -3.77 -15.44 11.75
N ASN A 74 -5.04 -15.61 12.09
CA ASN A 74 -5.81 -14.61 12.82
C ASN A 74 -6.13 -15.00 14.27
N ALA A 75 -5.20 -15.65 14.97
CA ALA A 75 -5.30 -15.89 16.40
C ALA A 75 -5.53 -14.60 17.20
N GLY A 76 -5.06 -13.45 16.67
CA GLY A 76 -5.28 -12.12 17.23
C GLY A 76 -6.65 -11.49 16.95
N ARG A 77 -7.57 -12.18 16.27
CA ARG A 77 -8.94 -11.71 15.96
C ARG A 77 -8.98 -10.32 15.32
N LYS A 78 -8.13 -10.08 14.31
CA LYS A 78 -7.97 -8.78 13.71
C LYS A 78 -8.81 -8.63 12.43
N LEU A 79 -9.36 -7.43 12.24
CA LEU A 79 -9.80 -6.89 10.97
C LEU A 79 -8.87 -5.71 10.63
N ILE A 80 -8.23 -5.76 9.47
CA ILE A 80 -7.34 -4.72 8.97
C ILE A 80 -8.00 -4.09 7.75
N TYR A 81 -8.05 -2.76 7.69
CA TYR A 81 -8.62 -2.08 6.54
C TYR A 81 -7.94 -0.73 6.27
N LEU A 82 -7.99 -0.33 5.02
CA LEU A 82 -7.42 0.91 4.51
C LEU A 82 -8.53 1.78 3.94
N LEU A 83 -8.59 3.01 4.41
CA LEU A 83 -9.44 4.07 3.88
C LEU A 83 -8.58 5.14 3.24
N SER A 84 -9.14 5.91 2.29
CA SER A 84 -8.53 7.13 1.81
C SER A 84 -9.53 8.29 1.77
N PHE A 85 -8.96 9.50 1.86
CA PHE A 85 -9.68 10.77 1.93
C PHE A 85 -8.93 11.80 1.09
N PRO A 86 -9.59 12.85 0.58
CA PRO A 86 -8.90 13.94 -0.10
C PRO A 86 -7.76 14.53 0.73
N ASP A 87 -7.99 14.73 2.02
CA ASP A 87 -7.03 15.24 3.00
C ASP A 87 -7.42 14.85 4.44
N ARG A 88 -6.64 15.29 5.42
CA ARG A 88 -6.89 15.03 6.84
C ARG A 88 -8.15 15.70 7.36
N SER A 89 -8.48 16.90 6.91
CA SER A 89 -9.68 17.63 7.32
C SER A 89 -10.95 16.92 6.84
N ALA A 90 -10.95 16.45 5.58
CA ALA A 90 -12.02 15.64 5.03
C ALA A 90 -12.22 14.35 5.82
N ARG A 91 -11.13 13.68 6.22
CA ARG A 91 -11.19 12.49 7.10
C ARG A 91 -11.90 12.79 8.41
N ASP A 92 -11.52 13.86 9.09
CA ASP A 92 -12.08 14.20 10.41
C ASP A 92 -13.57 14.58 10.30
N ALA A 93 -13.95 15.32 9.24
CA ALA A 93 -15.34 15.64 8.94
C ALA A 93 -16.17 14.37 8.64
N SER A 94 -15.64 13.45 7.83
CA SER A 94 -16.30 12.20 7.47
C SER A 94 -16.57 11.31 8.69
N PHE A 95 -15.59 11.13 9.57
CA PHE A 95 -15.80 10.34 10.80
C PHE A 95 -16.75 11.00 11.78
N LYS A 96 -16.75 12.33 11.87
CA LYS A 96 -17.72 13.08 12.69
C LYS A 96 -19.15 12.87 12.17
N ALA A 97 -19.34 12.97 10.85
CA ALA A 97 -20.66 12.76 10.22
C ALA A 97 -21.12 11.30 10.36
N PHE A 98 -20.25 10.34 10.11
CA PHE A 98 -20.52 8.91 10.31
C PHE A 98 -20.93 8.61 11.76
N GLY A 99 -20.19 9.09 12.75
CA GLY A 99 -20.51 8.86 14.16
C GLY A 99 -21.83 9.51 14.62
N ALA A 100 -22.30 10.55 13.92
CA ALA A 100 -23.57 11.19 14.18
C ALA A 100 -24.77 10.51 13.49
N ASP A 101 -24.52 9.66 12.47
CA ASP A 101 -25.54 9.04 11.65
C ASP A 101 -26.45 8.12 12.47
N PRO A 102 -27.79 8.31 12.46
CA PRO A 102 -28.73 7.46 13.17
C PRO A 102 -28.66 5.99 12.74
N GLU A 103 -28.47 5.73 11.44
CA GLU A 103 -28.36 4.36 10.90
C GLU A 103 -27.11 3.65 11.45
N TRP A 104 -25.98 4.35 11.57
CA TRP A 104 -24.80 3.83 12.23
C TRP A 104 -25.07 3.50 13.70
N LYS A 105 -25.68 4.41 14.45
CA LYS A 105 -25.97 4.22 15.88
C LYS A 105 -26.89 3.02 16.11
N GLU A 106 -27.87 2.83 15.26
CA GLU A 106 -28.78 1.67 15.32
C GLU A 106 -28.02 0.37 15.01
N ALA A 107 -27.26 0.33 13.91
CA ALA A 107 -26.44 -0.82 13.55
C ALA A 107 -25.42 -1.18 14.63
N GLN A 108 -24.77 -0.19 15.23
CA GLN A 108 -23.85 -0.39 16.34
C GLN A 108 -24.58 -0.97 17.55
N LYS A 109 -25.68 -0.37 17.99
CA LYS A 109 -26.47 -0.84 19.13
C LYS A 109 -26.99 -2.25 18.92
N ALA A 110 -27.52 -2.57 17.74
CA ALA A 110 -28.04 -3.91 17.43
C ALA A 110 -26.91 -4.95 17.43
N SER A 111 -25.78 -4.66 16.83
CA SER A 111 -24.64 -5.59 16.76
C SER A 111 -23.92 -5.80 18.10
N GLU A 112 -24.06 -4.87 19.02
CA GLU A 112 -23.42 -4.89 20.36
C GLU A 112 -24.42 -5.22 21.49
N ALA A 113 -25.63 -5.73 21.17
CA ALA A 113 -26.64 -6.12 22.16
C ALA A 113 -26.08 -7.16 23.18
N ASP A 114 -25.22 -8.08 22.72
CA ASP A 114 -24.57 -9.08 23.55
C ASP A 114 -23.12 -8.69 23.95
N GLY A 115 -22.82 -7.41 24.02
CA GLY A 115 -21.53 -6.85 24.38
C GLY A 115 -20.75 -6.27 23.20
N LYS A 116 -19.72 -5.49 23.52
CA LYS A 116 -18.89 -4.79 22.52
C LYS A 116 -18.23 -5.76 21.53
N LEU A 117 -18.12 -5.34 20.28
CA LEU A 117 -17.46 -6.14 19.25
C LEU A 117 -15.94 -5.87 19.16
N VAL A 118 -15.46 -4.71 19.59
CA VAL A 118 -14.07 -4.26 19.40
C VAL A 118 -13.43 -3.96 20.73
N ASP A 119 -12.30 -4.63 21.01
CA ASP A 119 -11.49 -4.38 22.20
C ASP A 119 -10.48 -3.26 21.99
N LYS A 120 -9.85 -3.22 20.82
CA LYS A 120 -8.78 -2.25 20.51
C LYS A 120 -8.91 -1.75 19.08
N VAL A 121 -8.65 -0.46 18.90
CA VAL A 121 -8.52 0.19 17.60
C VAL A 121 -7.12 0.79 17.52
N GLU A 122 -6.38 0.39 16.49
CA GLU A 122 -5.11 1.02 16.12
C GLU A 122 -5.34 1.75 14.79
N SER A 123 -4.79 2.94 14.66
CA SER A 123 -4.92 3.78 13.46
C SER A 123 -3.56 4.39 13.13
N GLN A 124 -3.18 4.29 11.86
CA GLN A 124 -1.96 4.88 11.31
C GLN A 124 -2.29 5.70 10.08
N PHE A 125 -1.96 6.99 10.12
CA PHE A 125 -2.10 7.87 8.97
C PHE A 125 -0.91 7.71 8.04
N LEU A 126 -1.21 7.60 6.74
CA LEU A 126 -0.23 7.29 5.73
C LEU A 126 -0.32 8.29 4.57
N THR A 127 0.84 8.57 3.96
CA THR A 127 0.98 9.36 2.73
C THR A 127 1.62 8.47 1.68
N ALA A 128 1.06 8.46 0.47
CA ALA A 128 1.61 7.66 -0.63
C ALA A 128 3.01 8.14 -1.00
N THR A 129 3.91 7.19 -1.28
CA THR A 129 5.23 7.52 -1.82
C THR A 129 5.11 7.97 -3.29
N ASP A 130 6.11 8.71 -3.80
CA ASP A 130 6.16 9.15 -5.20
C ASP A 130 6.25 7.99 -6.20
N PHE A 131 6.71 6.83 -5.77
CA PHE A 131 6.75 5.59 -6.56
C PHE A 131 5.57 4.64 -6.28
N SER A 132 4.62 5.04 -5.43
CA SER A 132 3.45 4.21 -5.16
C SER A 132 2.68 3.94 -6.43
N LYS A 133 2.40 2.68 -6.70
CA LYS A 133 1.58 2.23 -7.83
C LYS A 133 0.62 1.15 -7.39
N THR A 134 -0.48 1.04 -8.10
CA THR A 134 -1.46 -0.01 -7.94
C THR A 134 -1.62 -0.73 -9.28
N ASP A 135 -1.40 -2.03 -9.28
CA ASP A 135 -1.65 -2.87 -10.47
C ASP A 135 -3.12 -3.30 -10.50
N SER A 136 -3.67 -3.42 -11.68
CA SER A 136 -5.00 -4.01 -11.84
C SER A 136 -4.97 -5.46 -11.38
N VAL A 137 -5.89 -5.80 -10.48
CA VAL A 137 -6.05 -7.15 -9.96
C VAL A 137 -7.43 -7.62 -10.38
N GLU A 138 -7.50 -8.40 -11.46
CA GLU A 138 -8.77 -8.90 -11.99
C GLU A 138 -9.33 -10.02 -11.12
N GLY A 139 -10.64 -9.98 -10.88
CA GLY A 139 -11.40 -11.02 -10.21
C GLY A 139 -11.12 -11.19 -8.72
N ASN A 140 -12.05 -11.82 -8.02
CA ASN A 140 -11.88 -12.28 -6.64
C ASN A 140 -11.45 -13.76 -6.69
N SER A 141 -10.17 -14.03 -6.51
CA SER A 141 -9.69 -15.41 -6.30
C SER A 141 -9.62 -15.69 -4.81
N ALA A 142 -10.29 -16.74 -4.34
CA ALA A 142 -10.25 -17.18 -2.96
C ALA A 142 -8.83 -17.59 -2.50
N SER A 143 -7.91 -17.87 -3.43
CA SER A 143 -6.51 -18.19 -3.16
C SER A 143 -5.61 -16.97 -3.05
N ARG A 144 -6.10 -15.77 -3.41
CA ARG A 144 -5.28 -14.54 -3.44
C ARG A 144 -4.84 -14.12 -2.05
N ILE A 145 -3.56 -13.82 -1.94
CA ILE A 145 -2.94 -13.32 -0.72
C ILE A 145 -2.52 -11.87 -0.94
N TYR A 146 -2.92 -11.01 -0.03
CA TYR A 146 -2.33 -9.69 0.14
C TYR A 146 -1.25 -9.78 1.21
N GLU A 147 -0.17 -9.08 1.05
CA GLU A 147 0.91 -9.11 2.03
C GLU A 147 1.20 -7.69 2.52
N LEU A 148 0.80 -7.39 3.75
CA LEU A 148 1.13 -6.13 4.41
C LEU A 148 2.55 -6.23 4.97
N ARG A 149 3.41 -5.35 4.49
CA ARG A 149 4.80 -5.29 4.94
C ARG A 149 5.09 -3.94 5.57
N THR A 150 5.80 -3.99 6.69
CA THR A 150 6.29 -2.80 7.40
C THR A 150 7.78 -2.93 7.58
N TYR A 151 8.53 -1.94 7.11
CA TYR A 151 9.97 -1.86 7.27
C TYR A 151 10.29 -0.69 8.18
N THR A 152 10.95 -0.97 9.31
CA THR A 152 11.47 0.05 10.22
C THR A 152 12.97 0.21 9.98
N CYS A 153 13.38 1.41 9.62
CA CYS A 153 14.76 1.77 9.31
C CYS A 153 15.55 2.13 10.57
N GLY A 154 16.85 2.00 10.48
CA GLY A 154 17.77 2.68 11.39
C GLY A 154 17.71 4.21 11.21
N PRO A 155 18.25 4.99 12.15
CA PRO A 155 18.23 6.46 12.08
C PRO A 155 18.77 6.96 10.73
N ASN A 156 18.04 7.89 10.10
CA ASN A 156 18.37 8.52 8.80
C ASN A 156 18.41 7.56 7.59
N ASN A 157 18.02 6.31 7.71
CA ASN A 157 18.08 5.32 6.62
C ASN A 157 16.82 5.26 5.76
N LEU A 158 15.70 5.87 6.16
CA LEU A 158 14.48 5.87 5.36
C LEU A 158 14.68 6.44 3.94
N PRO A 159 15.38 7.57 3.72
CA PRO A 159 15.62 8.08 2.37
C PRO A 159 16.39 7.09 1.48
N HIS A 160 17.38 6.37 2.03
CA HIS A 160 18.10 5.31 1.30
C HIS A 160 17.21 4.13 0.95
N LEU A 161 16.32 3.73 1.87
CA LEU A 161 15.35 2.67 1.62
C LEU A 161 14.36 3.08 0.52
N LEU A 162 13.80 4.29 0.58
CA LEU A 162 12.87 4.81 -0.42
C LEU A 162 13.52 4.89 -1.81
N SER A 163 14.78 5.36 -1.90
CA SER A 163 15.54 5.38 -3.16
C SER A 163 15.72 3.96 -3.71
N ARG A 164 16.15 2.99 -2.89
CA ARG A 164 16.28 1.59 -3.32
C ARG A 164 14.95 1.01 -3.81
N PHE A 165 13.84 1.35 -3.16
CA PHE A 165 12.51 0.89 -3.61
C PHE A 165 12.14 1.50 -4.95
N ARG A 166 12.26 2.82 -5.11
CA ARG A 166 11.97 3.56 -6.33
C ARG A 166 12.78 3.06 -7.52
N ASP A 167 14.09 2.96 -7.33
CA ASP A 167 15.02 2.78 -8.44
C ASP A 167 15.18 1.30 -8.82
N HIS A 168 14.92 0.36 -7.89
CA HIS A 168 15.20 -1.07 -8.10
C HIS A 168 14.06 -1.97 -7.63
N THR A 169 13.63 -1.88 -6.35
CA THR A 169 12.83 -2.93 -5.72
C THR A 169 11.46 -3.09 -6.36
N VAL A 170 10.77 -1.99 -6.67
CA VAL A 170 9.43 -2.02 -7.29
C VAL A 170 9.47 -2.70 -8.67
N GLY A 171 10.48 -2.38 -9.50
CA GLY A 171 10.66 -3.03 -10.79
C GLY A 171 10.98 -4.53 -10.66
N LEU A 172 11.82 -4.88 -9.70
CA LEU A 172 12.20 -6.26 -9.44
C LEU A 172 11.04 -7.09 -8.87
N PHE A 173 10.19 -6.51 -8.04
CA PHE A 173 8.96 -7.18 -7.60
C PHE A 173 8.06 -7.54 -8.79
N SER A 174 7.85 -6.60 -9.73
CA SER A 174 7.10 -6.88 -10.97
C SER A 174 7.76 -7.98 -11.80
N LYS A 175 9.09 -7.94 -11.95
CA LYS A 175 9.88 -8.97 -12.69
C LYS A 175 9.63 -10.38 -12.13
N HIS A 176 9.49 -10.49 -10.82
CA HIS A 176 9.27 -11.77 -10.13
C HIS A 176 7.79 -12.07 -9.85
N GLY A 177 6.85 -11.44 -10.58
CA GLY A 177 5.42 -11.77 -10.56
C GLY A 177 4.65 -11.24 -9.35
N MET A 178 5.24 -10.37 -8.53
CA MET A 178 4.54 -9.70 -7.44
C MET A 178 3.77 -8.49 -7.98
N LYS A 179 2.48 -8.40 -7.68
CA LYS A 179 1.64 -7.25 -8.05
C LYS A 179 1.62 -6.23 -6.92
N HIS A 180 1.46 -4.97 -7.28
CA HIS A 180 1.52 -3.85 -6.34
C HIS A 180 0.10 -3.42 -5.95
N PHE A 181 -0.13 -3.22 -4.65
CA PHE A 181 -1.35 -2.59 -4.15
C PHE A 181 -1.10 -1.14 -3.73
N GLY A 182 0.06 -0.85 -3.17
CA GLY A 182 0.47 0.51 -2.83
C GLY A 182 1.66 0.57 -1.87
N TYR A 183 2.26 1.77 -1.77
CA TYR A 183 3.43 2.07 -0.95
C TYR A 183 3.25 3.40 -0.25
N TRP A 184 3.46 3.42 1.06
CA TRP A 184 3.24 4.60 1.89
C TRP A 184 4.33 4.77 2.93
N THR A 185 4.48 6.00 3.42
CA THR A 185 5.15 6.30 4.68
C THR A 185 4.11 6.80 5.68
N PRO A 186 4.29 6.65 7.00
CA PRO A 186 3.46 7.35 7.95
C PRO A 186 3.49 8.86 7.67
N SER A 187 2.34 9.52 7.82
CA SER A 187 2.23 10.96 7.54
C SER A 187 3.11 11.77 8.48
N ALA A 188 3.59 12.91 8.02
CA ALA A 188 4.44 13.82 8.80
C ALA A 188 3.84 14.10 10.18
N GLY A 189 4.68 14.05 11.21
CA GLY A 189 4.28 14.21 12.61
C GLY A 189 3.61 12.99 13.25
N SER A 190 3.42 11.89 12.50
CA SER A 190 2.94 10.61 13.05
C SER A 190 4.11 9.73 13.50
N PRO A 191 3.92 8.81 14.46
CA PRO A 191 4.92 7.82 14.79
C PRO A 191 5.37 7.02 13.55
N GLY A 192 6.69 6.91 13.37
CA GLY A 192 7.27 6.21 12.22
C GLY A 192 7.46 7.06 10.96
N ALA A 193 7.14 8.36 10.97
CA ALA A 193 7.23 9.23 9.79
C ALA A 193 8.66 9.28 9.21
N ASP A 194 9.68 9.20 10.06
CA ASP A 194 11.08 9.38 9.68
C ASP A 194 11.83 8.05 9.49
N ASP A 195 11.18 6.90 9.77
CA ASP A 195 11.86 5.62 9.78
C ASP A 195 11.08 4.46 9.15
N THR A 196 9.83 4.65 8.74
CA THR A 196 8.96 3.53 8.38
C THR A 196 8.47 3.61 6.93
N LEU A 197 8.59 2.48 6.21
CA LEU A 197 7.91 2.21 4.94
C LEU A 197 6.86 1.13 5.16
N VAL A 198 5.62 1.42 4.70
CA VAL A 198 4.49 0.47 4.69
C VAL A 198 4.10 0.19 3.26
N TYR A 199 3.90 -1.08 2.91
CA TYR A 199 3.40 -1.41 1.58
C TYR A 199 2.60 -2.70 1.56
N ILE A 200 1.78 -2.85 0.53
CA ILE A 200 0.99 -4.06 0.31
C ILE A 200 1.30 -4.59 -1.09
N LEU A 201 1.64 -5.88 -1.14
CA LEU A 201 1.76 -6.66 -2.38
C LEU A 201 0.56 -7.58 -2.53
N VAL A 202 0.32 -8.04 -3.77
CA VAL A 202 -0.71 -9.01 -4.09
C VAL A 202 -0.09 -10.21 -4.78
N HIS A 203 -0.44 -11.39 -4.32
CA HIS A 203 0.02 -12.67 -4.84
C HIS A 203 -1.18 -13.53 -5.21
N ASP A 204 -1.06 -14.33 -6.27
CA ASP A 204 -2.16 -15.18 -6.72
C ASP A 204 -2.43 -16.35 -5.74
N SER A 205 -1.42 -16.74 -4.94
CA SER A 205 -1.52 -17.73 -3.87
C SER A 205 -0.36 -17.60 -2.88
N LYS A 206 -0.43 -18.32 -1.76
CA LYS A 206 0.69 -18.44 -0.80
C LYS A 206 1.94 -19.08 -1.42
N ASP A 207 1.75 -20.06 -2.30
CA ASP A 207 2.87 -20.72 -2.97
C ASP A 207 3.55 -19.78 -3.96
N SER A 208 2.78 -19.01 -4.74
CA SER A 208 3.32 -17.99 -5.64
C SER A 208 4.05 -16.90 -4.87
N MET A 209 3.54 -16.47 -3.70
CA MET A 209 4.23 -15.53 -2.82
C MET A 209 5.62 -16.04 -2.42
N ASN A 210 5.70 -17.28 -1.94
CA ASN A 210 6.98 -17.89 -1.52
C ASN A 210 7.95 -18.00 -2.68
N ALA A 211 7.50 -18.55 -3.83
CA ALA A 211 8.31 -18.70 -5.02
C ALA A 211 8.85 -17.38 -5.56
N SER A 212 8.00 -16.34 -5.60
CA SER A 212 8.37 -14.99 -6.07
C SER A 212 9.46 -14.37 -5.18
N PHE A 213 9.31 -14.46 -3.85
CA PHE A 213 10.33 -13.95 -2.94
C PHE A 213 11.63 -14.77 -2.97
N ASP A 214 11.55 -16.10 -3.17
CA ASP A 214 12.75 -16.92 -3.32
C ASP A 214 13.54 -16.57 -4.58
N ALA A 215 12.85 -16.33 -5.70
CA ALA A 215 13.46 -15.89 -6.94
C ALA A 215 14.03 -14.46 -6.81
N PHE A 216 13.27 -13.53 -6.21
CA PHE A 216 13.70 -12.16 -5.96
C PHE A 216 14.97 -12.08 -5.12
N ARG A 217 15.04 -12.84 -4.01
CA ARG A 217 16.22 -12.83 -3.12
C ARG A 217 17.50 -13.33 -3.80
N LYS A 218 17.38 -14.16 -4.84
CA LYS A 218 18.49 -14.71 -5.62
C LYS A 218 18.85 -13.86 -6.85
N ASP A 219 18.06 -12.84 -7.17
CA ASP A 219 18.29 -11.99 -8.34
C ASP A 219 19.58 -11.16 -8.14
N PRO A 220 20.58 -11.29 -9.05
CA PRO A 220 21.85 -10.57 -8.91
C PRO A 220 21.67 -9.05 -8.92
N THR A 221 20.64 -8.53 -9.62
CA THR A 221 20.33 -7.09 -9.62
C THR A 221 19.84 -6.64 -8.25
N TRP A 222 19.04 -7.46 -7.57
CA TRP A 222 18.62 -7.20 -6.19
C TRP A 222 19.80 -7.22 -5.23
N ILE A 223 20.65 -8.24 -5.32
CA ILE A 223 21.82 -8.37 -4.45
C ILE A 223 22.72 -7.14 -4.58
N ALA A 224 23.05 -6.74 -5.82
CA ALA A 224 23.88 -5.56 -6.07
C ALA A 224 23.23 -4.25 -5.57
N ALA A 225 21.92 -4.05 -5.79
CA ALA A 225 21.19 -2.87 -5.32
C ALA A 225 21.14 -2.80 -3.77
N LYS A 226 20.94 -3.95 -3.13
CA LYS A 226 20.96 -4.07 -1.68
C LYS A 226 22.33 -3.68 -1.13
N GLU A 227 23.40 -4.30 -1.62
CA GLU A 227 24.77 -4.05 -1.19
C GLU A 227 25.18 -2.59 -1.40
N ALA A 228 24.86 -2.00 -2.57
CA ALA A 228 25.18 -0.62 -2.86
C ALA A 228 24.49 0.35 -1.90
N SER A 229 23.19 0.14 -1.63
CA SER A 229 22.42 1.00 -0.72
C SER A 229 22.86 0.86 0.75
N GLU A 230 23.19 -0.36 1.19
CA GLU A 230 23.70 -0.61 2.54
C GLU A 230 25.12 -0.05 2.73
N LYS A 231 25.98 -0.14 1.71
CA LYS A 231 27.29 0.48 1.71
C LYS A 231 27.20 2.02 1.80
N ALA A 232 26.28 2.63 1.04
CA ALA A 232 26.06 4.08 1.07
C ALA A 232 25.56 4.57 2.43
N ALA A 233 24.78 3.76 3.14
CA ALA A 233 24.25 4.06 4.47
C ALA A 233 25.20 3.67 5.63
N GLY A 234 26.32 3.00 5.33
CA GLY A 234 27.24 2.53 6.35
C GLY A 234 26.80 1.25 7.09
N GLY A 235 25.79 0.55 6.59
CA GLY A 235 25.28 -0.70 7.17
C GLY A 235 23.86 -1.04 6.72
N SER A 236 23.23 -1.98 7.43
CA SER A 236 21.84 -2.36 7.17
C SER A 236 20.90 -1.15 7.21
N LEU A 237 19.98 -1.05 6.25
CA LEU A 237 18.99 0.03 6.22
C LEU A 237 17.93 -0.14 7.30
N THR A 238 17.59 -1.38 7.67
CA THR A 238 16.55 -1.68 8.67
C THR A 238 17.18 -2.07 10.00
N VAL A 239 16.45 -1.77 11.07
CA VAL A 239 16.82 -2.25 12.42
C VAL A 239 16.67 -3.78 12.49
N GLU A 240 17.26 -4.39 13.49
CA GLU A 240 17.05 -5.81 13.78
C GLU A 240 15.55 -6.08 13.98
N ASN A 241 15.02 -7.13 13.37
CA ASN A 241 13.58 -7.45 13.35
C ASN A 241 12.67 -6.32 12.82
N GLY A 242 13.24 -5.33 12.12
CA GLY A 242 12.50 -4.21 11.55
C GLY A 242 11.67 -4.55 10.31
N VAL A 243 11.84 -5.73 9.71
CA VAL A 243 11.04 -6.19 8.57
C VAL A 243 9.92 -7.10 9.07
N LYS A 244 8.69 -6.61 8.98
CA LYS A 244 7.49 -7.38 9.33
C LYS A 244 6.68 -7.69 8.08
N SER A 245 6.11 -8.89 8.03
CA SER A 245 5.24 -9.37 6.97
C SER A 245 4.02 -10.03 7.57
N VAL A 246 2.84 -9.60 7.13
CA VAL A 246 1.56 -10.17 7.55
C VAL A 246 0.78 -10.58 6.30
N PRO A 247 0.71 -11.88 5.99
CA PRO A 247 -0.19 -12.38 4.95
C PRO A 247 -1.64 -12.11 5.32
N LEU A 248 -2.41 -11.58 4.37
CA LEU A 248 -3.78 -11.12 4.55
C LEU A 248 -4.70 -11.81 3.56
N ILE A 249 -5.87 -12.22 4.04
CA ILE A 249 -6.97 -12.76 3.24
C ILE A 249 -7.98 -11.63 3.04
N PRO A 250 -8.40 -11.32 1.80
CA PRO A 250 -9.45 -10.33 1.55
C PRO A 250 -10.77 -10.81 2.14
N THR A 251 -11.53 -9.90 2.74
CA THR A 251 -12.89 -10.20 3.18
C THR A 251 -13.83 -10.32 1.97
N ASP A 252 -14.95 -11.01 2.12
CA ASP A 252 -15.94 -11.18 1.06
C ASP A 252 -16.67 -9.88 0.65
N PHE A 253 -16.62 -8.85 1.49
CA PHE A 253 -17.12 -7.52 1.21
C PHE A 253 -16.04 -6.56 0.67
N PHE A 254 -14.82 -7.04 0.50
CA PHE A 254 -13.78 -6.29 -0.19
C PHE A 254 -14.04 -6.31 -1.70
N GLN A 255 -14.56 -5.20 -2.23
CA GLN A 255 -14.70 -5.01 -3.67
C GLN A 255 -13.55 -4.11 -4.13
N ILE A 256 -12.68 -4.66 -4.99
CA ILE A 256 -11.68 -3.85 -5.70
C ILE A 256 -12.48 -2.95 -6.66
N LYS A 257 -12.76 -1.73 -6.24
CA LYS A 257 -13.08 -0.67 -7.20
C LYS A 257 -11.73 -0.16 -7.68
N ASN A 258 -11.38 -0.47 -8.94
CA ASN A 258 -10.27 0.23 -9.58
C ASN A 258 -10.50 1.72 -9.40
N PRO A 259 -9.48 2.47 -8.92
CA PRO A 259 -9.56 3.91 -8.72
C PRO A 259 -9.77 4.67 -10.02
#